data_117630df973cb7a33d059ae1367b3300
#
_entry.id   117630df973cb7a33d059ae1367b3300
#
_cell.length_a   1.000
_cell.length_b   1.000
_cell.length_c   1.000
_cell.angle_alpha   90.00
_cell.angle_beta   90.00
_cell.angle_gamma   90.00
#
_symmetry.space_group_name_H-M   'P 1'
#
loop_
_entity.id
_entity.type
_entity.pdbx_description
1 polymer ?
#
loop_
_entity_poly.entity_id
_entity_poly.type
_entity_poly.pdbx_seq_one_letter_code
_entity_poly.pdbx_strand_id
1 'polypeptide(L)'
;AIAAKKLGKPIRTFAIGMDVDAIDLKYARQAADYLHADHTEVIISRDDVVAALEPVVAALGTWDITTIRASIGMYLVCRYIHEHTDVRVLLTGEISDELFGYKYTDFAPGAAAFQAESQKRIRELYMYDVLRADRCISVHSLEARVPFGDLDFVRYVMAIDPAKKLNTYGKGKYLLRKAFEGDWLPDAILWREKAAFSDAVGHSMVDDLKEYAESLYTDGEFAARAAQYGYARPFTKESLLYRELFEKYYPGQAEMIADYWMPNRAWPGCDVDDPSARVLANYGASGR
;
A
#
# COMPACT_ATOMS: atom_id res chain seq x y z
N ALA A 1 -15.80 5.02 -10.32
CA ALA A 1 -16.75 4.77 -11.41
C ALA A 1 -18.16 4.45 -10.88
N ILE A 2 -18.30 3.42 -10.03
CA ILE A 2 -19.64 3.03 -9.50
C ILE A 2 -20.28 4.22 -8.77
N ALA A 3 -19.56 4.88 -7.86
CA ALA A 3 -20.09 6.01 -7.10
C ALA A 3 -20.51 7.17 -8.02
N ALA A 4 -19.66 7.54 -8.98
CA ALA A 4 -19.96 8.60 -9.94
C ALA A 4 -21.24 8.32 -10.74
N LYS A 5 -21.38 7.08 -11.28
CA LYS A 5 -22.56 6.67 -12.05
C LYS A 5 -23.84 6.59 -11.19
N LYS A 6 -23.70 6.11 -9.93
CA LYS A 6 -24.86 5.92 -9.03
C LYS A 6 -25.39 7.22 -8.44
N LEU A 7 -24.51 8.16 -8.12
CA LEU A 7 -24.88 9.41 -7.47
C LEU A 7 -25.42 10.46 -8.46
N GLY A 8 -25.13 10.31 -9.76
CA GLY A 8 -25.57 11.27 -10.80
C GLY A 8 -25.06 12.69 -10.60
N LYS A 9 -24.00 12.88 -9.83
CA LYS A 9 -23.34 14.16 -9.58
C LYS A 9 -21.83 13.95 -9.49
N PRO A 10 -21.01 15.00 -9.72
CA PRO A 10 -19.57 14.91 -9.55
C PRO A 10 -19.20 14.39 -8.16
N ILE A 11 -18.26 13.45 -8.11
CA ILE A 11 -17.64 12.99 -6.87
C ILE A 11 -16.32 13.73 -6.67
N ARG A 12 -15.94 13.95 -5.42
CA ARG A 12 -14.63 14.51 -5.09
C ARG A 12 -13.60 13.39 -5.02
N THR A 13 -12.47 13.60 -5.67
CA THR A 13 -11.38 12.63 -5.71
C THR A 13 -10.05 13.30 -5.38
N PHE A 14 -9.18 12.56 -4.72
CA PHE A 14 -7.88 13.05 -4.30
C PHE A 14 -6.80 12.09 -4.76
N ALA A 15 -5.70 12.61 -5.26
CA ALA A 15 -4.50 11.85 -5.55
C ALA A 15 -3.29 12.54 -4.92
N ILE A 16 -2.24 11.78 -4.64
CA ILE A 16 -0.99 12.31 -4.11
C ILE A 16 0.17 11.80 -4.93
N GLY A 17 1.18 12.62 -5.11
CA GLY A 17 2.41 12.25 -5.80
C GLY A 17 3.57 13.13 -5.42
N MET A 18 4.78 12.60 -5.58
CA MET A 18 6.01 13.38 -5.51
C MET A 18 6.01 14.45 -6.61
N ASP A 19 6.75 15.51 -6.42
CA ASP A 19 7.03 16.54 -7.44
C ASP A 19 7.82 15.97 -8.64
N VAL A 20 8.38 14.78 -8.50
CA VAL A 20 9.05 14.01 -9.55
C VAL A 20 8.48 12.59 -9.61
N ASP A 21 8.41 12.00 -10.81
CA ASP A 21 8.06 10.58 -11.06
C ASP A 21 6.72 10.09 -10.51
N ALA A 22 5.75 10.99 -10.31
CA ALA A 22 4.41 10.66 -9.80
C ALA A 22 3.53 10.02 -10.89
N ILE A 23 3.75 8.75 -11.18
CA ILE A 23 3.05 8.01 -12.24
C ILE A 23 1.53 7.99 -11.99
N ASP A 24 1.10 7.86 -10.75
CA ASP A 24 -0.31 7.76 -10.40
C ASP A 24 -1.09 9.05 -10.68
N LEU A 25 -0.48 10.23 -10.55
CA LEU A 25 -1.16 11.50 -10.82
C LEU A 25 -1.69 11.56 -12.25
N LYS A 26 -0.88 11.10 -13.23
CA LYS A 26 -1.30 11.05 -14.64
C LYS A 26 -2.56 10.19 -14.83
N TYR A 27 -2.58 8.99 -14.25
CA TYR A 27 -3.70 8.07 -14.40
C TYR A 27 -4.91 8.47 -13.56
N ALA A 28 -4.67 9.05 -12.38
CA ALA A 28 -5.73 9.63 -11.55
C ALA A 28 -6.46 10.77 -12.28
N ARG A 29 -5.71 11.67 -12.94
CA ARG A 29 -6.26 12.73 -13.78
C ARG A 29 -7.11 12.17 -14.91
N GLN A 30 -6.60 11.20 -15.67
CA GLN A 30 -7.36 10.56 -16.76
C GLN A 30 -8.66 9.93 -16.27
N ALA A 31 -8.62 9.24 -15.12
CA ALA A 31 -9.82 8.65 -14.53
C ALA A 31 -10.81 9.72 -14.07
N ALA A 32 -10.32 10.79 -13.44
CA ALA A 32 -11.13 11.90 -12.97
C ALA A 32 -11.82 12.64 -14.12
N ASP A 33 -11.10 12.94 -15.20
CA ASP A 33 -11.63 13.58 -16.40
C ASP A 33 -12.74 12.72 -17.04
N TYR A 34 -12.50 11.40 -17.17
CA TYR A 34 -13.49 10.47 -17.71
C TYR A 34 -14.77 10.40 -16.84
N LEU A 35 -14.61 10.46 -15.53
CA LEU A 35 -15.72 10.38 -14.57
C LEU A 35 -16.35 11.76 -14.28
N HIS A 36 -15.84 12.84 -14.86
CA HIS A 36 -16.22 14.22 -14.56
C HIS A 36 -16.17 14.52 -13.05
N ALA A 37 -15.11 14.03 -12.38
CA ALA A 37 -14.91 14.19 -10.96
C ALA A 37 -14.30 15.56 -10.62
N ASP A 38 -14.63 16.09 -9.44
CA ASP A 38 -13.93 17.22 -8.83
C ASP A 38 -12.62 16.68 -8.21
N HIS A 39 -11.50 16.86 -8.92
CA HIS A 39 -10.23 16.20 -8.65
C HIS A 39 -9.16 17.12 -8.11
N THR A 40 -8.59 16.77 -6.99
CA THR A 40 -7.48 17.47 -6.35
C THR A 40 -6.21 16.61 -6.36
N GLU A 41 -5.11 17.18 -6.82
CA GLU A 41 -3.77 16.57 -6.75
C GLU A 41 -2.96 17.22 -5.62
N VAL A 42 -2.42 16.40 -4.75
CA VAL A 42 -1.54 16.81 -3.66
C VAL A 42 -0.10 16.48 -4.06
N ILE A 43 0.72 17.51 -4.21
CA ILE A 43 2.13 17.36 -4.56
C ILE A 43 2.97 17.44 -3.30
N ILE A 44 3.87 16.50 -3.11
CA ILE A 44 4.77 16.43 -1.96
C ILE A 44 6.23 16.37 -2.39
N SER A 45 7.08 16.91 -1.55
CA SER A 45 8.53 16.93 -1.70
C SER A 45 9.20 15.83 -0.84
N ARG A 46 10.50 15.61 -1.07
CA ARG A 46 11.35 14.79 -0.19
C ARG A 46 11.30 15.26 1.27
N ASP A 47 11.34 16.57 1.51
CA ASP A 47 11.30 17.12 2.86
C ASP A 47 9.95 16.82 3.55
N ASP A 48 8.83 16.84 2.83
CA ASP A 48 7.53 16.44 3.36
C ASP A 48 7.51 14.97 3.76
N VAL A 49 8.13 14.11 2.96
CA VAL A 49 8.26 12.67 3.24
C VAL A 49 9.05 12.42 4.52
N VAL A 50 10.23 13.04 4.64
CA VAL A 50 11.08 12.89 5.84
C VAL A 50 10.41 13.48 7.07
N ALA A 51 9.78 14.64 6.96
CA ALA A 51 9.07 15.28 8.07
C ALA A 51 7.84 14.48 8.54
N ALA A 52 7.20 13.72 7.65
CA ALA A 52 6.06 12.87 7.99
C ALA A 52 6.45 11.55 8.67
N LEU A 53 7.69 11.10 8.55
CA LEU A 53 8.12 9.77 8.98
C LEU A 53 7.85 9.51 10.48
N GLU A 54 8.32 10.39 11.34
CA GLU A 54 8.12 10.23 12.79
C GLU A 54 6.65 10.29 13.21
N PRO A 55 5.83 11.28 12.78
CA PRO A 55 4.39 11.28 13.03
C PRO A 55 3.67 10.04 12.52
N VAL A 56 4.07 9.51 11.38
CA VAL A 56 3.50 8.28 10.81
C VAL A 56 3.79 7.09 11.70
N VAL A 57 5.04 6.87 12.10
CA VAL A 57 5.40 5.75 13.00
C VAL A 57 4.64 5.87 14.33
N ALA A 58 4.54 7.08 14.89
CA ALA A 58 3.79 7.33 16.11
C ALA A 58 2.29 7.01 15.95
N ALA A 59 1.67 7.39 14.83
CA ALA A 59 0.27 7.10 14.57
C ALA A 59 0.00 5.61 14.33
N LEU A 60 0.88 4.94 13.59
CA LEU A 60 0.74 3.53 13.22
C LEU A 60 0.94 2.57 14.41
N GLY A 61 1.91 2.85 15.27
CA GLY A 61 2.33 1.91 16.32
C GLY A 61 2.90 0.62 15.75
N THR A 62 3.67 0.72 14.67
CA THR A 62 4.39 -0.41 14.06
C THR A 62 5.79 0.00 13.62
N TRP A 63 6.67 -0.98 13.50
CA TRP A 63 8.01 -0.84 12.91
C TRP A 63 8.12 -1.56 11.55
N ASP A 64 7.03 -2.05 11.00
CA ASP A 64 7.02 -2.74 9.71
C ASP A 64 7.35 -1.80 8.55
N ILE A 65 8.36 -2.20 7.75
CA ILE A 65 8.90 -1.38 6.65
C ILE A 65 7.82 -1.07 5.61
N THR A 66 7.10 -2.08 5.17
CA THR A 66 6.12 -1.94 4.08
C THR A 66 4.96 -1.05 4.48
N THR A 67 4.44 -1.27 5.69
CA THR A 67 3.35 -0.48 6.26
C THR A 67 3.75 0.99 6.40
N ILE A 68 4.96 1.29 6.90
CA ILE A 68 5.43 2.66 7.07
C ILE A 68 5.62 3.34 5.72
N ARG A 69 6.34 2.73 4.77
CA ARG A 69 6.54 3.29 3.42
C ARG A 69 5.22 3.65 2.75
N ALA A 70 4.26 2.74 2.77
CA ALA A 70 2.94 2.97 2.16
C ALA A 70 2.09 3.99 2.93
N SER A 71 2.38 4.22 4.21
CA SER A 71 1.62 5.15 5.04
C SER A 71 1.97 6.62 4.80
N ILE A 72 3.19 6.93 4.38
CA ILE A 72 3.62 8.34 4.22
C ILE A 72 2.67 9.09 3.28
N GLY A 73 2.47 8.58 2.07
CA GLY A 73 1.56 9.21 1.11
C GLY A 73 0.12 9.28 1.61
N MET A 74 -0.38 8.21 2.23
CA MET A 74 -1.74 8.19 2.75
C MET A 74 -1.93 9.18 3.90
N TYR A 75 -0.99 9.26 4.83
CA TYR A 75 -1.00 10.24 5.92
C TYR A 75 -1.05 11.67 5.40
N LEU A 76 -0.19 12.00 4.43
CA LEU A 76 -0.08 13.35 3.87
C LEU A 76 -1.34 13.75 3.08
N VAL A 77 -1.92 12.85 2.27
CA VAL A 77 -3.16 13.17 1.56
C VAL A 77 -4.34 13.31 2.52
N CYS A 78 -4.42 12.50 3.56
CA CYS A 78 -5.48 12.59 4.57
C CYS A 78 -5.36 13.89 5.39
N ARG A 79 -4.13 14.30 5.74
CA ARG A 79 -3.87 15.60 6.37
C ARG A 79 -4.37 16.74 5.50
N TYR A 80 -4.00 16.74 4.21
CA TYR A 80 -4.45 17.76 3.26
C TYR A 80 -5.99 17.83 3.16
N ILE A 81 -6.65 16.67 3.04
CA ILE A 81 -8.13 16.60 2.96
C ILE A 81 -8.77 17.20 4.22
N HIS A 82 -8.25 16.85 5.38
CA HIS A 82 -8.77 17.39 6.66
C HIS A 82 -8.60 18.89 6.78
N GLU A 83 -7.44 19.42 6.41
CA GLU A 83 -7.08 20.83 6.59
C GLU A 83 -7.73 21.75 5.54
N HIS A 84 -7.99 21.26 4.31
CA HIS A 84 -8.40 22.10 3.18
C HIS A 84 -9.82 21.81 2.69
N THR A 85 -10.52 20.84 3.26
CA THR A 85 -11.85 20.45 2.80
C THR A 85 -12.82 20.13 3.93
N ASP A 86 -14.10 20.05 3.59
CA ASP A 86 -15.18 19.55 4.46
C ASP A 86 -15.43 18.04 4.34
N VAL A 87 -14.65 17.32 3.53
CA VAL A 87 -14.75 15.87 3.39
C VAL A 87 -14.37 15.19 4.70
N ARG A 88 -15.20 14.23 5.13
CA ARG A 88 -14.97 13.44 6.36
C ARG A 88 -15.06 11.95 6.14
N VAL A 89 -15.55 11.51 4.99
CA VAL A 89 -15.66 10.09 4.62
C VAL A 89 -14.98 9.83 3.29
N LEU A 90 -14.12 8.83 3.27
CA LEU A 90 -13.36 8.40 2.10
C LEU A 90 -13.74 7.00 1.66
N LEU A 91 -13.91 6.79 0.36
CA LEU A 91 -13.94 5.47 -0.26
C LEU A 91 -12.53 5.07 -0.66
N THR A 92 -12.07 3.91 -0.23
CA THR A 92 -10.73 3.39 -0.54
C THR A 92 -10.79 2.05 -1.27
N GLY A 93 -9.71 1.70 -1.96
CA GLY A 93 -9.57 0.43 -2.68
C GLY A 93 -8.88 -0.68 -1.89
N GLU A 94 -8.75 -0.52 -0.57
CA GLU A 94 -8.09 -1.50 0.31
C GLU A 94 -8.75 -2.90 0.20
N ILE A 95 -7.99 -3.93 0.52
CA ILE A 95 -8.41 -5.35 0.55
C ILE A 95 -8.50 -5.99 -0.85
N SER A 96 -8.50 -5.21 -1.92
CA SER A 96 -8.61 -5.77 -3.27
C SER A 96 -7.39 -6.63 -3.67
N ASP A 97 -6.21 -6.36 -3.12
CA ASP A 97 -4.98 -7.12 -3.37
C ASP A 97 -5.04 -8.50 -2.70
N GLU A 98 -5.56 -8.57 -1.49
CA GLU A 98 -5.71 -9.81 -0.74
C GLU A 98 -6.77 -10.74 -1.33
N LEU A 99 -7.82 -10.16 -1.91
CA LEU A 99 -8.91 -10.92 -2.53
C LEU A 99 -8.57 -11.45 -3.93
N PHE A 100 -7.91 -10.63 -4.75
CA PHE A 100 -7.72 -10.90 -6.18
C PHE A 100 -6.26 -11.09 -6.59
N GLY A 101 -5.33 -10.98 -5.65
CA GLY A 101 -3.90 -11.15 -5.87
C GLY A 101 -3.14 -9.85 -6.06
N TYR A 102 -1.86 -9.94 -5.80
CA TYR A 102 -0.86 -8.90 -5.92
C TYR A 102 0.39 -9.46 -6.61
N LYS A 103 1.40 -8.66 -6.91
CA LYS A 103 2.61 -9.05 -7.64
C LYS A 103 3.22 -10.38 -7.17
N TYR A 104 3.43 -10.56 -5.87
CA TYR A 104 4.04 -11.79 -5.35
C TYR A 104 3.13 -13.02 -5.46
N THR A 105 1.83 -12.85 -5.51
CA THR A 105 0.91 -13.98 -5.64
C THR A 105 0.95 -14.63 -7.02
N ASP A 106 1.57 -13.99 -8.02
CA ASP A 106 1.84 -14.59 -9.33
C ASP A 106 2.83 -15.77 -9.25
N PHE A 107 3.61 -15.84 -8.16
CA PHE A 107 4.52 -16.94 -7.88
C PHE A 107 3.87 -18.11 -7.11
N ALA A 108 2.57 -18.05 -6.85
CA ALA A 108 1.87 -19.14 -6.18
C ALA A 108 2.02 -20.46 -6.98
N PRO A 109 2.43 -21.55 -6.35
CA PRO A 109 2.65 -22.81 -7.05
C PRO A 109 1.38 -23.47 -7.57
N GLY A 110 0.21 -22.90 -7.28
CA GLY A 110 -1.07 -23.33 -7.78
C GLY A 110 -2.25 -22.69 -7.06
N ALA A 111 -3.45 -22.99 -7.52
CA ALA A 111 -4.69 -22.37 -7.04
C ALA A 111 -4.93 -22.58 -5.52
N ALA A 112 -4.63 -23.74 -5.00
CA ALA A 112 -4.79 -24.03 -3.57
C ALA A 112 -3.84 -23.18 -2.70
N ALA A 113 -2.57 -23.02 -3.14
CA ALA A 113 -1.61 -22.17 -2.45
C ALA A 113 -1.98 -20.69 -2.51
N PHE A 114 -2.46 -20.21 -3.67
CA PHE A 114 -3.01 -18.87 -3.82
C PHE A 114 -4.17 -18.63 -2.83
N GLN A 115 -5.14 -19.56 -2.76
CA GLN A 115 -6.29 -19.43 -1.88
C GLN A 115 -5.88 -19.40 -0.40
N ALA A 116 -4.94 -20.26 0.00
CA ALA A 116 -4.44 -20.30 1.37
C ALA A 116 -3.75 -18.97 1.74
N GLU A 117 -2.96 -18.41 0.82
CA GLU A 117 -2.31 -17.12 1.02
C GLU A 117 -3.33 -15.98 1.10
N SER A 118 -4.33 -15.93 0.20
CA SER A 118 -5.42 -14.93 0.28
C SER A 118 -6.14 -15.00 1.62
N GLN A 119 -6.47 -16.20 2.11
CA GLN A 119 -7.10 -16.40 3.42
C GLN A 119 -6.19 -15.95 4.57
N LYS A 120 -4.88 -16.19 4.47
CA LYS A 120 -3.90 -15.71 5.44
C LYS A 120 -3.90 -14.20 5.47
N ARG A 121 -3.76 -13.53 4.31
CA ARG A 121 -3.68 -12.05 4.22
C ARG A 121 -4.98 -11.38 4.69
N ILE A 122 -6.14 -11.94 4.39
CA ILE A 122 -7.41 -11.43 4.94
C ILE A 122 -7.44 -11.51 6.48
N ARG A 123 -6.87 -12.54 7.10
CA ARG A 123 -6.76 -12.61 8.57
C ARG A 123 -5.73 -11.65 9.16
N GLU A 124 -4.73 -11.28 8.38
CA GLU A 124 -3.63 -10.39 8.78
C GLU A 124 -3.86 -8.91 8.43
N LEU A 125 -5.02 -8.54 7.87
CA LEU A 125 -5.33 -7.17 7.44
C LEU A 125 -5.04 -6.11 8.51
N TYR A 126 -5.35 -6.42 9.76
CA TYR A 126 -5.16 -5.50 10.89
C TYR A 126 -3.68 -5.29 11.27
N MET A 127 -2.76 -6.09 10.72
CA MET A 127 -1.33 -5.99 11.01
C MET A 127 -0.60 -5.05 10.06
N TYR A 128 -1.09 -4.87 8.82
CA TYR A 128 -0.37 -4.23 7.72
C TYR A 128 -1.23 -3.22 6.94
N ASP A 129 -1.82 -3.62 5.82
CA ASP A 129 -2.46 -2.68 4.89
C ASP A 129 -3.69 -1.97 5.46
N VAL A 130 -4.55 -2.68 6.19
CA VAL A 130 -5.71 -2.05 6.83
C VAL A 130 -5.32 -1.29 8.09
N LEU A 131 -4.28 -1.72 8.83
CA LEU A 131 -3.69 -0.91 9.89
C LEU A 131 -3.25 0.46 9.35
N ARG A 132 -2.53 0.45 8.23
CA ARG A 132 -2.12 1.66 7.52
C ARG A 132 -3.32 2.56 7.22
N ALA A 133 -4.32 2.02 6.52
CA ALA A 133 -5.50 2.78 6.10
C ALA A 133 -6.26 3.35 7.33
N ASP A 134 -6.55 2.50 8.32
CA ASP A 134 -7.27 2.90 9.53
C ASP A 134 -6.55 4.03 10.26
N ARG A 135 -5.27 3.86 10.56
CA ARG A 135 -4.51 4.81 11.37
C ARG A 135 -4.25 6.13 10.65
N CYS A 136 -3.85 6.09 9.37
CA CYS A 136 -3.59 7.29 8.60
C CYS A 136 -4.85 8.12 8.34
N ILE A 137 -6.01 7.49 8.21
CA ILE A 137 -7.28 8.17 7.98
C ILE A 137 -7.85 8.70 9.30
N SER A 138 -7.89 7.86 10.34
CA SER A 138 -8.52 8.23 11.61
C SER A 138 -7.75 9.30 12.39
N VAL A 139 -6.42 9.34 12.32
CA VAL A 139 -5.61 10.38 13.00
C VAL A 139 -5.93 11.79 12.49
N HIS A 140 -6.47 11.91 11.27
CA HIS A 140 -6.95 13.17 10.68
C HIS A 140 -8.46 13.34 10.79
N SER A 141 -9.14 12.63 11.70
CA SER A 141 -10.60 12.70 11.92
C SER A 141 -11.42 12.44 10.65
N LEU A 142 -10.92 11.54 9.80
CA LEU A 142 -11.61 11.03 8.62
C LEU A 142 -12.08 9.59 8.88
N GLU A 143 -13.07 9.15 8.10
CA GLU A 143 -13.61 7.80 8.16
C GLU A 143 -13.39 7.07 6.83
N ALA A 144 -12.86 5.85 6.87
CA ALA A 144 -12.72 5.00 5.70
C ALA A 144 -13.97 4.15 5.43
N ARG A 145 -14.38 4.07 4.17
CA ARG A 145 -15.28 3.07 3.65
C ARG A 145 -14.51 2.16 2.70
N VAL A 146 -14.56 0.85 2.98
CA VAL A 146 -13.76 -0.18 2.29
C VAL A 146 -14.69 -1.18 1.58
N PRO A 147 -15.22 -0.86 0.38
CA PRO A 147 -16.21 -1.70 -0.30
C PRO A 147 -15.76 -3.14 -0.53
N PHE A 148 -14.46 -3.36 -0.78
CA PHE A 148 -13.90 -4.71 -0.93
C PHE A 148 -13.86 -5.50 0.40
N GLY A 149 -13.97 -4.80 1.53
CA GLY A 149 -14.04 -5.40 2.87
C GLY A 149 -15.45 -5.73 3.34
N ASP A 150 -16.48 -5.45 2.54
CA ASP A 150 -17.83 -5.92 2.83
C ASP A 150 -17.84 -7.44 3.02
N LEU A 151 -18.41 -7.91 4.13
CA LEU A 151 -18.28 -9.31 4.53
C LEU A 151 -18.96 -10.27 3.53
N ASP A 152 -20.05 -9.86 2.93
CA ASP A 152 -20.74 -10.69 1.93
C ASP A 152 -19.96 -10.71 0.63
N PHE A 153 -19.37 -9.58 0.24
CA PHE A 153 -18.45 -9.52 -0.90
C PHE A 153 -17.21 -10.39 -0.69
N VAL A 154 -16.58 -10.32 0.49
CA VAL A 154 -15.43 -11.16 0.85
C VAL A 154 -15.82 -12.65 0.77
N ARG A 155 -16.94 -13.05 1.37
CA ARG A 155 -17.43 -14.44 1.31
C ARG A 155 -17.66 -14.90 -0.12
N TYR A 156 -18.29 -14.05 -0.94
CA TYR A 156 -18.55 -14.34 -2.35
C TYR A 156 -17.24 -14.54 -3.13
N VAL A 157 -16.29 -13.63 -3.01
CA VAL A 157 -15.00 -13.72 -3.73
C VAL A 157 -14.17 -14.92 -3.25
N MET A 158 -14.18 -15.20 -1.95
CA MET A 158 -13.48 -16.36 -1.39
C MET A 158 -14.10 -17.71 -1.79
N ALA A 159 -15.39 -17.72 -2.17
CA ALA A 159 -16.07 -18.92 -2.70
C ALA A 159 -15.81 -19.16 -4.20
N ILE A 160 -15.26 -18.18 -4.93
CA ILE A 160 -14.87 -18.36 -6.34
C ILE A 160 -13.72 -19.36 -6.42
N ASP A 161 -13.81 -20.27 -7.41
CA ASP A 161 -12.70 -21.18 -7.72
C ASP A 161 -11.38 -20.40 -7.85
N PRO A 162 -10.41 -20.67 -6.97
CA PRO A 162 -9.16 -19.91 -6.95
C PRO A 162 -8.36 -20.01 -8.25
N ALA A 163 -8.57 -21.04 -9.07
CA ALA A 163 -7.95 -21.14 -10.38
C ALA A 163 -8.35 -19.98 -11.32
N LYS A 164 -9.54 -19.39 -11.11
CA LYS A 164 -10.01 -18.22 -11.88
C LYS A 164 -9.38 -16.90 -11.41
N LYS A 165 -8.76 -16.89 -10.25
CA LYS A 165 -8.10 -15.70 -9.68
C LYS A 165 -6.60 -15.68 -9.96
N LEU A 166 -6.01 -16.81 -10.38
CA LEU A 166 -4.60 -16.87 -10.80
C LEU A 166 -4.33 -15.95 -11.98
N ASN A 167 -3.14 -15.36 -11.99
CA ASN A 167 -2.70 -14.50 -13.10
C ASN A 167 -2.27 -15.34 -14.32
N THR A 168 -3.24 -15.99 -14.97
CA THR A 168 -3.01 -16.82 -16.17
C THR A 168 -3.06 -16.01 -17.47
N TYR A 169 -3.49 -14.75 -17.41
CA TYR A 169 -3.67 -13.87 -18.57
C TYR A 169 -2.59 -12.77 -18.67
N GLY A 170 -1.54 -12.83 -17.84
CA GLY A 170 -0.52 -11.80 -17.79
C GLY A 170 -1.00 -10.45 -17.25
N LYS A 171 -2.16 -10.43 -16.58
CA LYS A 171 -2.75 -9.24 -15.97
C LYS A 171 -3.21 -9.54 -14.55
N GLY A 172 -2.60 -8.90 -13.57
CA GLY A 172 -3.03 -9.00 -12.18
C GLY A 172 -4.47 -8.54 -11.99
N LYS A 173 -5.19 -9.21 -11.11
CA LYS A 173 -6.64 -8.97 -10.83
C LYS A 173 -7.54 -9.10 -12.06
N TYR A 174 -7.20 -10.00 -12.99
CA TYR A 174 -7.90 -10.12 -14.27
C TYR A 174 -9.42 -10.27 -14.09
N LEU A 175 -9.86 -11.13 -13.17
CA LEU A 175 -11.28 -11.38 -12.91
C LEU A 175 -12.03 -10.09 -12.53
N LEU A 176 -11.46 -9.28 -11.63
CA LEU A 176 -12.03 -7.99 -11.23
C LEU A 176 -12.08 -7.03 -12.42
N ARG A 177 -11.00 -6.90 -13.18
CA ARG A 177 -10.93 -6.02 -14.36
C ARG A 177 -11.95 -6.44 -15.41
N LYS A 178 -12.06 -7.72 -15.69
CA LYS A 178 -13.02 -8.29 -16.64
C LYS A 178 -14.48 -8.00 -16.25
N ALA A 179 -14.80 -7.99 -14.96
CA ALA A 179 -16.13 -7.65 -14.48
C ALA A 179 -16.49 -6.16 -14.71
N PHE A 180 -15.49 -5.30 -14.94
CA PHE A 180 -15.67 -3.87 -15.22
C PHE A 180 -15.30 -3.47 -16.64
N GLU A 181 -15.28 -4.40 -17.59
CA GLU A 181 -15.20 -4.05 -19.01
C GLU A 181 -16.42 -3.24 -19.46
N GLY A 182 -16.23 -2.41 -20.50
CA GLY A 182 -17.23 -1.49 -21.04
C GLY A 182 -17.05 -0.07 -20.51
N ASP A 183 -18.15 0.64 -20.27
CA ASP A 183 -18.16 2.08 -20.01
C ASP A 183 -17.78 2.49 -18.58
N TRP A 184 -17.19 1.59 -17.79
CA TRP A 184 -16.88 1.89 -16.40
C TRP A 184 -15.63 2.77 -16.25
N LEU A 185 -14.59 2.45 -17.01
CA LEU A 185 -13.30 3.14 -17.01
C LEU A 185 -12.67 3.04 -18.41
N PRO A 186 -11.82 4.00 -18.81
CA PRO A 186 -11.01 3.84 -20.01
C PRO A 186 -10.12 2.60 -19.94
N ASP A 187 -9.88 1.94 -21.06
CA ASP A 187 -9.01 0.76 -21.14
C ASP A 187 -7.60 1.04 -20.59
N ALA A 188 -7.07 2.23 -20.82
CA ALA A 188 -5.77 2.65 -20.28
C ALA A 188 -5.71 2.63 -18.75
N ILE A 189 -6.83 2.77 -18.07
CA ILE A 189 -6.97 2.68 -16.62
C ILE A 189 -7.32 1.24 -16.20
N LEU A 190 -8.32 0.65 -16.87
CA LEU A 190 -8.82 -0.67 -16.52
C LEU A 190 -7.74 -1.75 -16.65
N TRP A 191 -6.91 -1.68 -17.71
CA TRP A 191 -5.88 -2.68 -18.02
C TRP A 191 -4.46 -2.22 -17.69
N ARG A 192 -4.31 -1.12 -16.96
CA ARG A 192 -3.03 -0.60 -16.48
C ARG A 192 -2.27 -1.66 -15.66
N GLU A 193 -0.94 -1.67 -15.77
CA GLU A 193 -0.10 -2.50 -14.90
C GLU A 193 -0.22 -2.07 -13.42
N LYS A 194 -0.24 -3.06 -12.52
CA LYS A 194 -0.35 -2.80 -11.07
C LYS A 194 0.96 -2.23 -10.53
N ALA A 195 0.87 -1.14 -9.81
CA ALA A 195 1.95 -0.59 -8.98
C ALA A 195 1.60 -0.70 -7.49
N ALA A 196 2.62 -0.79 -6.63
CA ALA A 196 2.44 -0.57 -5.21
C ALA A 196 2.15 0.92 -4.95
N PHE A 197 1.38 1.24 -3.92
CA PHE A 197 1.05 2.63 -3.62
C PHE A 197 2.31 3.45 -3.32
N SER A 198 3.25 2.92 -2.54
CA SER A 198 4.54 3.57 -2.26
C SER A 198 5.37 3.86 -3.51
N ASP A 199 5.26 3.02 -4.56
CA ASP A 199 5.96 3.23 -5.83
C ASP A 199 5.19 4.20 -6.75
N ALA A 200 3.88 4.21 -6.65
CA ALA A 200 3.00 4.97 -7.51
C ALA A 200 2.90 6.45 -7.10
N VAL A 201 3.06 6.75 -5.80
CA VAL A 201 3.24 8.11 -5.27
C VAL A 201 4.51 8.75 -5.85
N GLY A 202 5.58 7.96 -6.00
CA GLY A 202 6.83 8.32 -6.65
C GLY A 202 7.88 7.25 -6.37
N HIS A 203 8.56 6.77 -7.40
CA HIS A 203 9.66 5.82 -7.22
C HIS A 203 10.74 6.37 -6.30
N SER A 204 10.98 7.68 -6.35
CA SER A 204 11.93 8.40 -5.50
C SER A 204 11.59 8.30 -4.01
N MET A 205 10.32 8.27 -3.62
CA MET A 205 9.93 8.29 -2.20
C MET A 205 10.58 7.15 -1.39
N VAL A 206 10.57 5.92 -1.90
CA VAL A 206 11.19 4.78 -1.21
C VAL A 206 12.71 4.90 -1.20
N ASP A 207 13.30 5.40 -2.30
CA ASP A 207 14.74 5.61 -2.40
C ASP A 207 15.17 6.73 -1.46
N ASP A 208 14.41 7.82 -1.37
CA ASP A 208 14.65 8.94 -0.43
C ASP A 208 14.62 8.48 1.03
N LEU A 209 13.69 7.60 1.42
CA LEU A 209 13.63 7.04 2.77
C LEU A 209 14.86 6.17 3.08
N LYS A 210 15.28 5.35 2.12
CA LYS A 210 16.49 4.53 2.24
C LYS A 210 17.74 5.41 2.36
N GLU A 211 17.92 6.40 1.47
CA GLU A 211 19.05 7.34 1.51
C GLU A 211 19.06 8.13 2.82
N TYR A 212 17.91 8.57 3.30
CA TYR A 212 17.81 9.24 4.59
C TYR A 212 18.32 8.34 5.71
N ALA A 213 17.85 7.10 5.78
CA ALA A 213 18.32 6.14 6.79
C ALA A 213 19.82 5.84 6.65
N GLU A 214 20.33 5.69 5.41
CA GLU A 214 21.77 5.51 5.16
C GLU A 214 22.62 6.70 5.68
N SER A 215 22.09 7.92 5.61
CA SER A 215 22.77 9.12 6.08
C SER A 215 22.87 9.23 7.60
N LEU A 216 22.03 8.53 8.35
CA LEU A 216 21.95 8.62 9.81
C LEU A 216 22.90 7.67 10.56
N TYR A 217 23.33 6.59 9.92
CA TYR A 217 24.12 5.56 10.57
C TYR A 217 25.32 5.15 9.72
N THR A 218 26.48 5.06 10.32
CA THR A 218 27.61 4.28 9.78
C THR A 218 27.29 2.77 9.89
N ASP A 219 28.00 1.92 9.15
CA ASP A 219 27.79 0.46 9.22
C ASP A 219 28.12 -0.09 10.63
N GLY A 220 29.13 0.50 11.30
CA GLY A 220 29.48 0.14 12.68
C GLY A 220 28.38 0.50 13.68
N GLU A 221 27.79 1.68 13.57
CA GLU A 221 26.67 2.12 14.41
C GLU A 221 25.44 1.28 14.18
N PHE A 222 25.11 1.00 12.90
CA PHE A 222 24.01 0.09 12.57
C PHE A 222 24.20 -1.28 13.21
N ALA A 223 25.35 -1.91 13.03
CA ALA A 223 25.62 -3.23 13.58
C ALA A 223 25.50 -3.26 15.12
N ALA A 224 26.06 -2.25 15.79
CA ALA A 224 26.03 -2.14 17.25
C ALA A 224 24.63 -1.89 17.80
N ARG A 225 23.83 -1.00 17.16
CA ARG A 225 22.48 -0.65 17.61
C ARG A 225 21.49 -1.76 17.28
N ALA A 226 21.53 -2.34 16.07
CA ALA A 226 20.66 -3.45 15.69
C ALA A 226 20.86 -4.69 16.58
N ALA A 227 22.08 -4.92 17.08
CA ALA A 227 22.38 -6.02 17.99
C ALA A 227 21.68 -5.91 19.37
N GLN A 228 21.18 -4.74 19.74
CA GLN A 228 20.47 -4.52 21.01
C GLN A 228 19.03 -5.07 20.97
N TYR A 229 18.49 -5.32 19.78
CA TYR A 229 17.13 -5.82 19.60
C TYR A 229 17.12 -7.34 19.46
N GLY A 230 16.62 -8.04 20.46
CA GLY A 230 16.49 -9.50 20.44
C GLY A 230 15.33 -10.01 19.60
N TYR A 231 14.22 -9.26 19.56
CA TYR A 231 13.03 -9.60 18.78
C TYR A 231 12.99 -8.82 17.47
N ALA A 232 12.70 -9.50 16.35
CA ALA A 232 12.61 -8.92 15.01
C ALA A 232 13.75 -7.93 14.75
N ARG A 233 14.98 -8.42 14.88
CA ARG A 233 16.19 -7.60 14.79
C ARG A 233 16.22 -6.82 13.49
N PRO A 234 16.44 -5.50 13.53
CA PRO A 234 16.63 -4.71 12.33
C PRO A 234 17.73 -5.25 11.42
N PHE A 235 17.46 -5.34 10.13
CA PHE A 235 18.33 -5.95 9.13
C PHE A 235 18.84 -4.96 8.06
N THR A 236 18.29 -3.74 8.04
CA THR A 236 18.75 -2.59 7.25
C THR A 236 18.79 -1.35 8.12
N LYS A 237 19.51 -0.30 7.71
CA LYS A 237 19.52 0.99 8.41
C LYS A 237 18.13 1.62 8.46
N GLU A 238 17.33 1.43 7.40
CA GLU A 238 15.92 1.84 7.37
C GLU A 238 15.09 1.12 8.44
N SER A 239 15.19 -0.21 8.53
CA SER A 239 14.49 -0.98 9.57
C SER A 239 14.93 -0.61 10.98
N LEU A 240 16.22 -0.22 11.16
CA LEU A 240 16.72 0.30 12.42
C LEU A 240 16.09 1.65 12.76
N LEU A 241 16.07 2.58 11.82
CA LEU A 241 15.42 3.89 11.99
C LEU A 241 13.95 3.73 12.41
N TYR A 242 13.21 2.89 11.73
CA TYR A 242 11.79 2.66 12.06
C TYR A 242 11.61 2.00 13.42
N ARG A 243 12.51 1.09 13.79
CA ARG A 243 12.49 0.48 15.11
C ARG A 243 12.82 1.49 16.21
N GLU A 244 13.80 2.36 16.04
CA GLU A 244 14.16 3.38 17.01
C GLU A 244 13.02 4.42 17.18
N LEU A 245 12.37 4.83 16.08
CA LEU A 245 11.20 5.69 16.13
C LEU A 245 10.03 5.00 16.86
N PHE A 246 9.80 3.72 16.60
CA PHE A 246 8.78 2.95 17.31
C PHE A 246 9.07 2.90 18.83
N GLU A 247 10.28 2.56 19.22
CA GLU A 247 10.66 2.48 20.65
C GLU A 247 10.56 3.83 21.38
N LYS A 248 10.68 4.94 20.67
CA LYS A 248 10.49 6.29 21.22
C LYS A 248 9.04 6.48 21.73
N TYR A 249 8.04 5.94 21.05
CA TYR A 249 6.62 6.09 21.36
C TYR A 249 6.03 4.87 22.07
N TYR A 250 6.57 3.69 21.82
CA TYR A 250 6.08 2.40 22.35
C TYR A 250 7.23 1.58 22.96
N PRO A 251 7.90 2.10 24.00
CA PRO A 251 9.10 1.45 24.54
C PRO A 251 8.79 0.06 25.10
N GLY A 252 9.57 -0.92 24.65
CA GLY A 252 9.43 -2.31 25.09
C GLY A 252 8.20 -3.06 24.56
N GLN A 253 7.48 -2.48 23.59
CA GLN A 253 6.25 -3.09 23.05
C GLN A 253 6.44 -3.75 21.68
N ALA A 254 7.68 -3.95 21.24
CA ALA A 254 7.94 -4.47 19.91
C ALA A 254 7.32 -5.85 19.61
N GLU A 255 7.18 -6.70 20.63
CA GLU A 255 6.57 -8.03 20.51
C GLU A 255 5.06 -8.01 20.29
N MET A 256 4.41 -6.82 20.38
CA MET A 256 3.03 -6.62 19.97
C MET A 256 2.86 -6.68 18.45
N ILE A 257 3.93 -6.50 17.69
CA ILE A 257 3.97 -6.60 16.23
C ILE A 257 4.50 -7.98 15.87
N ALA A 258 3.74 -8.74 15.08
CA ALA A 258 4.06 -10.15 14.82
C ALA A 258 5.40 -10.35 14.08
N ASP A 259 5.62 -9.61 12.99
CA ASP A 259 6.87 -9.64 12.19
C ASP A 259 6.81 -8.56 11.11
N TYR A 260 7.89 -8.44 10.31
CA TYR A 260 7.89 -7.70 9.06
C TYR A 260 6.94 -8.34 8.04
N TRP A 261 6.21 -7.52 7.32
CA TRP A 261 5.51 -8.00 6.13
C TRP A 261 6.52 -8.46 5.08
N MET A 262 6.37 -9.69 4.63
CA MET A 262 7.18 -10.24 3.55
C MET A 262 6.28 -11.02 2.58
N PRO A 263 6.66 -11.14 1.29
CA PRO A 263 6.09 -12.14 0.39
C PRO A 263 6.21 -13.55 1.00
N ASN A 264 5.46 -14.50 0.50
CA ASN A 264 5.55 -15.88 1.00
C ASN A 264 6.89 -16.51 0.59
N ARG A 265 7.87 -16.48 1.49
CA ARG A 265 9.23 -16.95 1.25
C ARG A 265 9.34 -18.43 0.88
N ALA A 266 8.30 -19.24 1.14
CA ALA A 266 8.27 -20.64 0.73
C ALA A 266 8.02 -20.79 -0.80
N TRP A 267 7.67 -19.72 -1.50
CA TRP A 267 7.42 -19.79 -2.93
C TRP A 267 8.66 -19.43 -3.74
N PRO A 268 8.97 -20.19 -4.81
CA PRO A 268 10.08 -19.86 -5.69
C PRO A 268 9.93 -18.41 -6.22
N GLY A 269 10.99 -17.61 -6.08
CA GLY A 269 11.00 -16.21 -6.49
C GLY A 269 10.48 -15.20 -5.46
N CYS A 270 10.03 -15.65 -4.29
CA CYS A 270 9.57 -14.80 -3.18
C CYS A 270 10.49 -14.82 -1.95
N ASP A 271 11.60 -15.58 -1.97
CA ASP A 271 12.62 -15.53 -0.92
C ASP A 271 13.52 -14.32 -1.12
N VAL A 272 13.08 -13.18 -0.59
CA VAL A 272 13.70 -11.86 -0.75
C VAL A 272 13.95 -11.22 0.61
N ASP A 273 14.95 -10.34 0.68
CA ASP A 273 15.33 -9.63 1.91
C ASP A 273 14.69 -8.22 2.00
N ASP A 274 14.22 -7.66 0.89
CA ASP A 274 13.47 -6.40 0.86
C ASP A 274 11.98 -6.72 0.61
N PRO A 275 11.05 -6.20 1.42
CA PRO A 275 9.61 -6.42 1.23
C PRO A 275 9.03 -5.72 0.01
N SER A 276 9.80 -4.87 -0.67
CA SER A 276 9.35 -4.15 -1.86
C SER A 276 9.02 -5.09 -3.02
N ALA A 277 7.92 -4.82 -3.72
CA ALA A 277 7.63 -5.49 -4.98
C ALA A 277 8.71 -5.31 -6.06
N ARG A 278 9.56 -4.28 -5.93
CA ARG A 278 10.65 -3.94 -6.87
C ARG A 278 11.68 -5.06 -7.02
N VAL A 279 11.89 -5.87 -5.98
CA VAL A 279 12.86 -6.97 -6.00
C VAL A 279 12.31 -8.24 -6.66
N LEU A 280 11.02 -8.28 -6.96
CA LEU A 280 10.40 -9.44 -7.61
C LEU A 280 10.66 -9.45 -9.11
N ALA A 281 10.91 -10.63 -9.68
CA ALA A 281 11.23 -10.77 -11.10
C ALA A 281 10.10 -10.30 -12.04
N ASN A 282 8.85 -10.29 -11.57
CA ASN A 282 7.68 -9.81 -12.32
C ASN A 282 7.35 -8.33 -12.09
N TYR A 283 8.23 -7.56 -11.46
CA TYR A 283 8.00 -6.13 -11.23
C TYR A 283 7.81 -5.38 -12.56
N GLY A 284 8.70 -5.61 -13.55
CA GLY A 284 8.57 -5.14 -14.94
C GLY A 284 8.23 -3.66 -15.04
N ALA A 285 7.26 -3.33 -15.93
CA ALA A 285 6.75 -1.98 -16.17
C ALA A 285 5.69 -1.57 -15.15
N SER A 286 5.89 -1.88 -13.88
CA SER A 286 4.94 -1.62 -12.80
C SER A 286 4.49 -0.15 -12.77
N GLY A 287 3.19 0.09 -12.89
CA GLY A 287 2.61 1.43 -12.87
C GLY A 287 2.64 2.19 -14.20
N ARG A 288 3.26 1.66 -15.24
CA ARG A 288 3.35 2.27 -16.57
C ARG A 288 2.20 1.85 -17.47
#